data_f135334c8a9c25c125af49ef584f734d
#
_entry.id   f135334c8a9c25c125af49ef584f734d
#
_cell.length_a   1.000
_cell.length_b   1.000
_cell.length_c   1.000
_cell.angle_alpha   90.00
_cell.angle_beta   90.00
_cell.angle_gamma   90.00
#
_symmetry.space_group_name_H-M   'P 1'
#
loop_
_entity.id
_entity.type
_entity.pdbx_description
1 polymer ?
#
loop_
_entity_poly.entity_id
_entity_poly.type
_entity_poly.pdbx_seq_one_letter_code
_entity_poly.pdbx_strand_id
1 'polypeptide(L)'
;GERLVPLCHIRLQLVEFKAEVDKLVAKKVNREEAILTVLKSLIRKSKAICFEGNNYSDEWKEEAAKRGLNNFATTPEALDVLGSKLAQDFYSKSGVMNKVELEAFHAVQLHAYCTKLSIESKALDEIVHSMVMPAVIRYQTELADNIDAMKEIGMDDAIGYQKDAL
;
A
#
# COMPACT_ATOMS: atom_id res chain seq x y z
N GLY A 1 9.18 -7.82 10.79
CA GLY A 1 9.69 -6.72 9.95
C GLY A 1 8.88 -5.44 10.03
N GLU A 2 7.55 -5.52 10.10
CA GLU A 2 6.64 -4.34 10.01
C GLU A 2 6.75 -3.35 11.19
N ARG A 3 7.23 -3.78 12.34
CA ARG A 3 7.36 -2.90 13.53
C ARG A 3 8.71 -2.19 13.65
N LEU A 4 9.72 -2.62 12.93
CA LEU A 4 11.09 -2.06 13.04
C LEU A 4 11.19 -0.65 12.42
N VAL A 5 10.57 -0.42 11.28
CA VAL A 5 10.64 0.87 10.56
C VAL A 5 10.05 2.03 11.36
N PRO A 6 8.83 1.92 11.94
CA PRO A 6 8.29 2.97 12.79
C PRO A 6 9.13 3.27 14.02
N LEU A 7 9.67 2.23 14.68
CA LEU A 7 10.49 2.40 15.89
C LEU A 7 11.81 3.13 15.59
N CYS A 8 12.43 2.84 14.44
CA CYS A 8 13.63 3.53 13.98
C CYS A 8 13.37 5.00 13.70
N HIS A 9 12.24 5.29 13.08
CA HIS A 9 11.84 6.66 12.77
C HIS A 9 11.62 7.48 14.05
N ILE A 10 10.89 6.93 15.01
CA ILE A 10 10.66 7.57 16.32
C ILE A 10 11.99 7.80 17.04
N ARG A 11 12.89 6.80 17.06
CA ARG A 11 14.20 6.93 17.71
C ARG A 11 15.02 8.06 17.11
N LEU A 12 15.10 8.13 15.79
CA LEU A 12 15.86 9.16 15.09
C LEU A 12 15.30 10.56 15.37
N GLN A 13 13.98 10.70 15.30
CA GLN A 13 13.32 11.98 15.62
C GLN A 13 13.56 12.43 17.06
N LEU A 14 13.54 11.50 18.03
CA LEU A 14 13.83 11.83 19.43
C LEU A 14 15.29 12.25 19.64
N VAL A 15 16.23 11.61 18.95
CA VAL A 15 17.66 11.98 19.01
C VAL A 15 17.87 13.38 18.39
N GLU A 16 17.28 13.66 17.24
CA GLU A 16 17.37 14.97 16.60
C GLU A 16 16.69 16.06 17.45
N PHE A 17 15.50 15.78 18.00
CA PHE A 17 14.80 16.67 18.90
C PHE A 17 15.67 17.05 20.11
N LYS A 18 16.24 16.04 20.78
CA LYS A 18 17.14 16.26 21.92
C LYS A 18 18.34 17.10 21.53
N ALA A 19 18.98 16.80 20.40
CA ALA A 19 20.15 17.55 19.94
C ALA A 19 19.83 19.02 19.64
N GLU A 20 18.66 19.32 19.08
CA GLU A 20 18.21 20.70 18.84
C GLU A 20 17.91 21.44 20.14
N VAL A 21 17.24 20.79 21.11
CA VAL A 21 17.01 21.37 22.45
C VAL A 21 18.33 21.66 23.15
N ASP A 22 19.26 20.70 23.16
CA ASP A 22 20.57 20.87 23.81
C ASP A 22 21.37 22.02 23.20
N LYS A 23 21.29 22.25 21.87
CA LYS A 23 21.90 23.41 21.19
C LYS A 23 21.31 24.73 21.66
N LEU A 24 20.03 24.82 21.92
CA LEU A 24 19.37 26.03 22.41
C LEU A 24 19.74 26.29 23.88
N VAL A 25 19.74 25.24 24.69
CA VAL A 25 20.15 25.33 26.12
C VAL A 25 21.62 25.77 26.22
N ALA A 26 22.51 25.29 25.36
CA ALA A 26 23.90 25.76 25.30
C ALA A 26 24.04 27.25 24.97
N LYS A 27 23.04 27.84 24.27
CA LYS A 27 22.93 29.30 24.02
C LYS A 27 22.27 30.07 25.17
N LYS A 28 22.14 29.47 26.36
CA LYS A 28 21.51 30.03 27.57
C LYS A 28 20.00 30.28 27.48
N VAL A 29 19.30 29.63 26.57
CA VAL A 29 17.84 29.62 26.54
C VAL A 29 17.33 28.70 27.64
N ASN A 30 16.23 29.08 28.32
CA ASN A 30 15.59 28.20 29.33
C ASN A 30 15.18 26.90 28.64
N ARG A 31 15.36 25.77 29.35
CA ARG A 31 15.09 24.43 28.82
C ARG A 31 13.64 24.25 28.37
N GLU A 32 12.66 24.78 29.12
CA GLU A 32 11.25 24.70 28.75
C GLU A 32 10.94 25.50 27.49
N GLU A 33 11.51 26.70 27.36
CA GLU A 33 11.39 27.55 26.19
C GLU A 33 12.07 26.93 24.95
N ALA A 34 13.22 26.30 25.14
CA ALA A 34 13.91 25.56 24.10
C ALA A 34 13.06 24.37 23.58
N ILE A 35 12.46 23.59 24.48
CA ILE A 35 11.54 22.48 24.14
C ILE A 35 10.35 23.00 23.34
N LEU A 36 9.67 24.03 23.80
CA LEU A 36 8.52 24.63 23.12
C LEU A 36 8.89 25.16 21.72
N THR A 37 10.06 25.75 21.58
CA THR A 37 10.55 26.30 20.32
C THR A 37 10.79 25.18 19.30
N VAL A 38 11.46 24.10 19.70
CA VAL A 38 11.73 22.94 18.83
C VAL A 38 10.41 22.23 18.49
N LEU A 39 9.50 22.04 19.44
CA LEU A 39 8.17 21.47 19.23
C LEU A 39 7.36 22.26 18.18
N LYS A 40 7.30 23.60 18.31
CA LYS A 40 6.63 24.46 17.34
C LYS A 40 7.21 24.31 15.93
N SER A 41 8.54 24.20 15.83
CA SER A 41 9.23 23.98 14.54
C SER A 41 8.84 22.61 13.93
N LEU A 42 8.85 21.55 14.73
CA LEU A 42 8.47 20.21 14.29
C LEU A 42 7.01 20.14 13.83
N ILE A 43 6.07 20.69 14.61
CA ILE A 43 4.65 20.74 14.24
C ILE A 43 4.45 21.49 12.92
N ARG A 44 5.15 22.59 12.69
CA ARG A 44 5.07 23.32 11.42
C ARG A 44 5.58 22.50 10.24
N LYS A 45 6.70 21.77 10.42
CA LYS A 45 7.27 20.91 9.37
C LYS A 45 6.38 19.71 9.06
N SER A 46 5.77 19.10 10.08
CA SER A 46 4.89 17.95 9.91
C SER A 46 3.49 18.28 9.39
N LYS A 47 3.14 19.58 9.33
CA LYS A 47 1.83 20.02 8.84
C LYS A 47 1.57 19.63 7.38
N ALA A 48 2.64 19.48 6.58
CA ALA A 48 2.55 19.07 5.19
C ALA A 48 1.97 17.65 4.99
N ILE A 49 2.09 16.77 5.99
CA ILE A 49 1.56 15.40 5.93
C ILE A 49 0.18 15.25 6.60
N CYS A 50 -0.33 16.31 7.26
CA CYS A 50 -1.64 16.28 7.89
C CYS A 50 -2.72 16.62 6.87
N PHE A 51 -3.68 15.73 6.70
CA PHE A 51 -4.83 15.91 5.84
C PHE A 51 -6.11 15.58 6.61
N GLU A 52 -7.08 16.50 6.60
CA GLU A 52 -8.39 16.32 7.23
C GLU A 52 -9.40 15.94 6.15
N GLY A 53 -9.52 14.65 5.83
CA GLY A 53 -10.40 14.16 4.79
C GLY A 53 -10.23 12.66 4.55
N ASN A 54 -10.83 12.18 3.47
CA ASN A 54 -10.70 10.79 3.05
C ASN A 54 -9.36 10.57 2.33
N ASN A 55 -8.42 9.89 2.98
CA ASN A 55 -7.08 9.60 2.45
C ASN A 55 -7.09 8.63 1.24
N TYR A 56 -8.23 8.05 0.90
CA TYR A 56 -8.42 7.18 -0.28
C TYR A 56 -9.04 7.90 -1.47
N SER A 57 -9.41 9.19 -1.32
CA SER A 57 -10.02 9.97 -2.39
C SER A 57 -8.98 10.48 -3.39
N ASP A 58 -9.45 10.78 -4.61
CA ASP A 58 -8.60 11.40 -5.64
C ASP A 58 -8.18 12.82 -5.24
N GLU A 59 -8.99 13.53 -4.47
CA GLU A 59 -8.64 14.83 -3.87
C GLU A 59 -7.37 14.76 -3.02
N TRP A 60 -7.19 13.68 -2.25
CA TRP A 60 -5.96 13.47 -1.48
C TRP A 60 -4.76 13.23 -2.40
N LYS A 61 -4.91 12.48 -3.47
CA LYS A 61 -3.83 12.22 -4.43
C LYS A 61 -3.31 13.52 -5.07
N GLU A 62 -4.25 14.40 -5.46
CA GLU A 62 -3.91 15.71 -6.02
C GLU A 62 -3.23 16.62 -4.97
N GLU A 63 -3.77 16.64 -3.77
CA GLU A 63 -3.24 17.44 -2.68
C GLU A 63 -1.85 16.94 -2.23
N ALA A 64 -1.65 15.62 -2.17
CA ALA A 64 -0.36 15.01 -1.87
C ALA A 64 0.70 15.40 -2.91
N ALA A 65 0.35 15.38 -4.20
CA ALA A 65 1.22 15.81 -5.27
C ALA A 65 1.60 17.30 -5.15
N LYS A 66 0.63 18.18 -4.83
CA LYS A 66 0.89 19.62 -4.57
C LYS A 66 1.84 19.83 -3.40
N ARG A 67 1.78 18.97 -2.38
CA ARG A 67 2.65 19.02 -1.19
C ARG A 67 4.00 18.33 -1.40
N GLY A 68 4.25 17.75 -2.57
CA GLY A 68 5.48 17.01 -2.87
C GLY A 68 5.59 15.67 -2.16
N LEU A 69 4.46 15.07 -1.76
CA LEU A 69 4.40 13.75 -1.17
C LEU A 69 4.31 12.69 -2.27
N ASN A 70 5.04 11.60 -2.10
CA ASN A 70 4.99 10.48 -3.03
C ASN A 70 3.68 9.70 -2.88
N ASN A 71 3.11 9.29 -4.01
CA ASN A 71 1.97 8.39 -4.07
C ASN A 71 2.29 7.26 -5.05
N PHE A 72 2.78 6.14 -4.52
CA PHE A 72 3.14 4.97 -5.32
C PHE A 72 1.91 4.10 -5.55
N ALA A 73 1.62 3.78 -6.80
CA ALA A 73 0.47 2.96 -7.17
C ALA A 73 0.72 1.47 -6.95
N THR A 74 1.99 1.04 -6.99
CA THR A 74 2.38 -0.37 -6.91
C THR A 74 3.36 -0.64 -5.78
N THR A 75 3.32 -1.87 -5.25
CA THR A 75 4.26 -2.30 -4.20
C THR A 75 5.73 -2.27 -4.64
N PRO A 76 6.11 -2.72 -5.86
CA PRO A 76 7.49 -2.60 -6.31
C PRO A 76 8.01 -1.17 -6.30
N GLU A 77 7.26 -0.21 -6.86
CA GLU A 77 7.62 1.21 -6.84
C GLU A 77 7.82 1.75 -5.41
N ALA A 78 6.93 1.35 -4.48
CA ALA A 78 7.07 1.74 -3.08
C ALA A 78 8.32 1.12 -2.42
N LEU A 79 8.67 -0.10 -2.78
CA LEU A 79 9.87 -0.78 -2.27
C LEU A 79 11.16 -0.21 -2.84
N ASP A 80 11.16 0.33 -4.07
CA ASP A 80 12.34 0.95 -4.68
C ASP A 80 12.86 2.14 -3.89
N VAL A 81 12.02 2.77 -3.07
CA VAL A 81 12.44 3.83 -2.12
C VAL A 81 13.51 3.33 -1.15
N LEU A 82 13.51 2.04 -0.78
CA LEU A 82 14.54 1.45 0.09
C LEU A 82 15.92 1.46 -0.55
N GLY A 83 16.00 1.43 -1.88
CA GLY A 83 17.25 1.58 -2.63
C GLY A 83 17.78 3.01 -2.70
N SER A 84 16.97 4.00 -2.31
CA SER A 84 17.35 5.41 -2.39
C SER A 84 18.47 5.78 -1.41
N LYS A 85 19.26 6.81 -1.77
CA LYS A 85 20.28 7.36 -0.87
C LYS A 85 19.68 7.87 0.43
N LEU A 86 18.49 8.45 0.37
CA LEU A 86 17.77 8.94 1.55
C LEU A 86 17.50 7.80 2.55
N ALA A 87 17.02 6.66 2.07
CA ALA A 87 16.78 5.49 2.91
C ALA A 87 18.08 4.93 3.48
N GLN A 88 19.14 4.81 2.66
CA GLN A 88 20.44 4.33 3.11
C GLN A 88 21.01 5.22 4.23
N ASP A 89 20.98 6.54 4.04
CA ASP A 89 21.45 7.51 5.05
C ASP A 89 20.61 7.42 6.34
N PHE A 90 19.29 7.26 6.21
CA PHE A 90 18.36 7.14 7.33
C PHE A 90 18.65 5.88 8.17
N TYR A 91 18.71 4.72 7.53
CA TYR A 91 18.95 3.45 8.24
C TYR A 91 20.35 3.37 8.84
N SER A 92 21.35 3.89 8.14
CA SER A 92 22.74 3.95 8.64
C SER A 92 22.87 4.87 9.85
N LYS A 93 22.30 6.09 9.82
CA LYS A 93 22.30 7.04 10.93
C LYS A 93 21.53 6.53 12.15
N SER A 94 20.44 5.81 11.92
CA SER A 94 19.67 5.20 13.01
C SER A 94 20.37 4.01 13.66
N GLY A 95 21.44 3.47 13.03
CA GLY A 95 22.18 2.31 13.50
C GLY A 95 21.38 1.01 13.44
N VAL A 96 20.34 0.94 12.58
CA VAL A 96 19.43 -0.21 12.48
C VAL A 96 19.86 -1.16 11.40
N MET A 97 20.26 -0.65 10.24
CA MET A 97 20.74 -1.43 9.11
C MET A 97 21.91 -0.69 8.45
N ASN A 98 22.92 -1.43 8.07
CA ASN A 98 23.95 -0.95 7.15
C ASN A 98 23.44 -1.09 5.69
N LYS A 99 24.23 -0.60 4.74
CA LYS A 99 23.86 -0.61 3.32
C LYS A 99 23.57 -2.03 2.80
N VAL A 100 24.40 -3.00 3.14
CA VAL A 100 24.26 -4.40 2.68
C VAL A 100 22.99 -5.04 3.25
N GLU A 101 22.72 -4.79 4.53
CA GLU A 101 21.51 -5.28 5.19
C GLU A 101 20.25 -4.66 4.59
N LEU A 102 20.27 -3.37 4.23
CA LEU A 102 19.14 -2.70 3.58
C LEU A 102 18.90 -3.24 2.16
N GLU A 103 19.95 -3.47 1.39
CA GLU A 103 19.87 -4.10 0.07
C GLU A 103 19.30 -5.52 0.14
N ALA A 104 19.76 -6.32 1.12
CA ALA A 104 19.23 -7.65 1.37
C ALA A 104 17.75 -7.59 1.80
N PHE A 105 17.38 -6.66 2.68
CA PHE A 105 16.00 -6.45 3.10
C PHE A 105 15.10 -6.09 1.92
N HIS A 106 15.51 -5.18 1.05
CA HIS A 106 14.80 -4.81 -0.17
C HIS A 106 14.57 -6.02 -1.07
N ALA A 107 15.62 -6.80 -1.35
CA ALA A 107 15.53 -8.01 -2.16
C ALA A 107 14.54 -9.05 -1.58
N VAL A 108 14.58 -9.26 -0.25
CA VAL A 108 13.66 -10.16 0.44
C VAL A 108 12.21 -9.68 0.33
N GLN A 109 11.95 -8.39 0.47
CA GLN A 109 10.59 -7.84 0.35
C GLN A 109 10.04 -8.00 -1.07
N LEU A 110 10.85 -7.73 -2.11
CA LEU A 110 10.46 -7.96 -3.50
C LEU A 110 10.19 -9.45 -3.78
N HIS A 111 11.06 -10.33 -3.28
CA HIS A 111 10.86 -11.77 -3.43
C HIS A 111 9.58 -12.25 -2.75
N ALA A 112 9.31 -11.78 -1.54
CA ALA A 112 8.08 -12.10 -0.81
C ALA A 112 6.83 -11.62 -1.57
N TYR A 113 6.87 -10.43 -2.17
CA TYR A 113 5.79 -9.91 -3.01
C TYR A 113 5.55 -10.79 -4.24
N CYS A 114 6.59 -11.13 -4.99
CA CYS A 114 6.50 -12.00 -6.16
C CYS A 114 5.97 -13.40 -5.80
N THR A 115 6.46 -13.96 -4.69
CA THR A 115 6.01 -15.27 -4.20
C THR A 115 4.53 -15.25 -3.85
N LYS A 116 4.06 -14.21 -3.15
CA LYS A 116 2.65 -14.03 -2.80
C LYS A 116 1.76 -13.97 -4.04
N LEU A 117 2.12 -13.13 -5.01
CA LEU A 117 1.39 -13.02 -6.27
C LEU A 117 1.35 -14.33 -7.04
N SER A 118 2.46 -15.09 -7.06
CA SER A 118 2.51 -16.40 -7.72
C SER A 118 1.57 -17.40 -7.07
N ILE A 119 1.47 -17.40 -5.73
CA ILE A 119 0.54 -18.26 -5.00
C ILE A 119 -0.90 -17.86 -5.27
N GLU A 120 -1.22 -16.57 -5.22
CA GLU A 120 -2.56 -16.04 -5.48
C GLU A 120 -3.02 -16.35 -6.92
N SER A 121 -2.13 -16.19 -7.91
CA SER A 121 -2.42 -16.52 -9.31
C SER A 121 -2.70 -18.00 -9.53
N LYS A 122 -1.91 -18.87 -8.90
CA LYS A 122 -2.15 -20.34 -8.98
C LYS A 122 -3.45 -20.74 -8.31
N ALA A 123 -3.76 -20.16 -7.15
CA ALA A 123 -5.03 -20.45 -6.46
C ALA A 123 -6.22 -19.97 -7.29
N LEU A 124 -6.13 -18.79 -7.93
CA LEU A 124 -7.17 -18.29 -8.82
C LEU A 124 -7.37 -19.22 -10.03
N ASP A 125 -6.27 -19.65 -10.66
CA ASP A 125 -6.31 -20.59 -11.79
C ASP A 125 -7.02 -21.89 -11.40
N GLU A 126 -6.66 -22.47 -10.25
CA GLU A 126 -7.30 -23.67 -9.73
C GLU A 126 -8.80 -23.49 -9.46
N ILE A 127 -9.20 -22.36 -8.84
CA ILE A 127 -10.61 -22.02 -8.60
C ILE A 127 -11.37 -21.89 -9.92
N VAL A 128 -10.81 -21.19 -10.90
CA VAL A 128 -11.45 -21.01 -12.21
C VAL A 128 -11.67 -22.35 -12.88
N HIS A 129 -10.64 -23.19 -12.95
CA HIS A 129 -10.76 -24.48 -13.67
C HIS A 129 -11.58 -25.53 -12.93
N SER A 130 -11.52 -25.58 -11.59
CA SER A 130 -12.19 -26.62 -10.81
C SER A 130 -13.62 -26.25 -10.38
N MET A 131 -13.94 -24.97 -10.25
CA MET A 131 -15.22 -24.52 -9.72
C MET A 131 -16.01 -23.65 -10.70
N VAL A 132 -15.39 -22.58 -11.22
CA VAL A 132 -16.09 -21.58 -12.04
C VAL A 132 -16.48 -22.16 -13.40
N MET A 133 -15.51 -22.69 -14.15
CA MET A 133 -15.76 -23.27 -15.48
C MET A 133 -16.78 -24.40 -15.48
N PRO A 134 -16.71 -25.40 -14.58
CA PRO A 134 -17.74 -26.42 -14.49
C PRO A 134 -19.13 -25.89 -14.12
N ALA A 135 -19.20 -24.85 -13.28
CA ALA A 135 -20.48 -24.23 -12.92
C ALA A 135 -21.08 -23.47 -14.13
N VAL A 136 -20.27 -22.74 -14.87
CA VAL A 136 -20.69 -22.04 -16.10
C VAL A 136 -21.20 -23.04 -17.14
N ILE A 137 -20.47 -24.11 -17.39
CA ILE A 137 -20.85 -25.15 -18.37
C ILE A 137 -22.20 -25.81 -17.98
N ARG A 138 -22.37 -26.15 -16.70
CA ARG A 138 -23.66 -26.68 -16.23
C ARG A 138 -24.80 -25.70 -16.45
N TYR A 139 -24.61 -24.43 -16.08
CA TYR A 139 -25.63 -23.42 -16.24
C TYR A 139 -25.98 -23.18 -17.72
N GLN A 140 -25.01 -23.16 -18.61
CA GLN A 140 -25.25 -23.08 -20.04
C GLN A 140 -26.05 -24.29 -20.57
N THR A 141 -25.76 -25.49 -20.08
CA THR A 141 -26.53 -26.67 -20.44
C THR A 141 -27.99 -26.57 -19.98
N GLU A 142 -28.20 -26.13 -18.73
CA GLU A 142 -29.56 -25.93 -18.18
C GLU A 142 -30.34 -24.86 -18.99
N LEU A 143 -29.66 -23.79 -19.43
CA LEU A 143 -30.29 -22.76 -20.29
C LEU A 143 -30.63 -23.34 -21.68
N ALA A 144 -29.75 -24.11 -22.28
CA ALA A 144 -30.00 -24.72 -23.58
C ALA A 144 -31.16 -25.71 -23.53
N ASP A 145 -31.19 -26.58 -22.51
CA ASP A 145 -32.29 -27.54 -22.28
C ASP A 145 -33.62 -26.80 -22.06
N ASN A 146 -33.61 -25.69 -21.33
CA ASN A 146 -34.79 -24.88 -21.10
C ASN A 146 -35.30 -24.21 -22.41
N ILE A 147 -34.38 -23.67 -23.22
CA ILE A 147 -34.74 -23.13 -24.55
C ILE A 147 -35.42 -24.17 -25.41
N ASP A 148 -34.89 -25.38 -25.47
CA ASP A 148 -35.44 -26.43 -26.29
C ASP A 148 -36.82 -26.93 -25.78
N ALA A 149 -36.97 -27.07 -24.47
CA ALA A 149 -38.26 -27.35 -23.85
C ALA A 149 -39.32 -26.31 -24.11
N MET A 150 -38.94 -25.00 -24.08
CA MET A 150 -39.87 -23.90 -24.39
C MET A 150 -40.30 -23.88 -25.86
N LYS A 151 -39.39 -24.19 -26.79
CA LYS A 151 -39.72 -24.33 -28.20
C LYS A 151 -40.72 -25.49 -28.45
N GLU A 152 -40.50 -26.62 -27.78
CA GLU A 152 -41.41 -27.80 -27.93
C GLU A 152 -42.86 -27.47 -27.53
N ILE A 153 -43.07 -26.59 -26.57
CA ILE A 153 -44.43 -26.16 -26.15
C ILE A 153 -44.93 -24.89 -26.85
N GLY A 154 -44.19 -24.37 -27.84
CA GLY A 154 -44.60 -23.22 -28.68
C GLY A 154 -44.46 -21.86 -27.99
N MET A 155 -43.56 -21.71 -27.02
CA MET A 155 -43.30 -20.46 -26.31
C MET A 155 -42.04 -19.72 -26.85
N ASP A 156 -41.88 -19.66 -28.15
CA ASP A 156 -40.69 -19.07 -28.80
C ASP A 156 -40.44 -17.60 -28.44
N ASP A 157 -41.52 -16.82 -28.18
CA ASP A 157 -41.39 -15.41 -27.82
C ASP A 157 -40.85 -15.17 -26.40
N ALA A 158 -40.87 -16.18 -25.54
CA ALA A 158 -40.44 -16.09 -24.15
C ALA A 158 -38.98 -16.45 -23.91
N ILE A 159 -38.24 -16.92 -24.93
CA ILE A 159 -36.84 -17.41 -24.80
C ILE A 159 -35.77 -16.32 -24.99
N GLY A 160 -36.18 -15.06 -25.14
CA GLY A 160 -35.23 -13.96 -25.38
C GLY A 160 -34.17 -13.82 -24.30
N TYR A 161 -34.57 -13.80 -23.03
CA TYR A 161 -33.65 -13.68 -21.89
C TYR A 161 -32.64 -14.84 -21.81
N GLN A 162 -33.08 -16.05 -22.07
CA GLN A 162 -32.20 -17.24 -22.02
C GLN A 162 -31.16 -17.24 -23.14
N LYS A 163 -31.54 -16.74 -24.33
CA LYS A 163 -30.61 -16.57 -25.45
C LYS A 163 -29.55 -15.52 -25.19
N ASP A 164 -29.92 -14.42 -24.54
CA ASP A 164 -28.98 -13.35 -24.21
C ASP A 164 -27.99 -13.76 -23.09
N ALA A 165 -28.36 -14.76 -22.29
CA ALA A 165 -27.55 -15.30 -21.19
C ALA A 165 -26.61 -16.44 -21.60
N LEU A 166 -26.78 -17.03 -22.80
CA LEU A 166 -25.90 -18.06 -23.38
C LEU A 166 -24.67 -17.44 -24.03
#